data_2988aee19549d28e9f3e2d483c11e787
#
_entry.id   2988aee19549d28e9f3e2d483c11e787
#
_cell.length_a   1.000
_cell.length_b   1.000
_cell.length_c   1.000
_cell.angle_alpha   90.00
_cell.angle_beta   90.00
_cell.angle_gamma   90.00
#
_symmetry.space_group_name_H-M   'P 1'
#
loop_
_entity.id
_entity.type
_entity.pdbx_description
1 polymer ?
#
loop_
_entity_poly.entity_id
_entity_poly.type
_entity_poly.pdbx_seq_one_letter_code
_entity_poly.pdbx_strand_id
1 'polypeptide(L)'
;MKIITVYGSSKVRPGDADYEASVKVGRKLAEAGYAVMTGGYYGVMEAISKGADEAGGHVIGVITDQIGKRYNLEPNAYIKELVNYTELRDRLLYMVQKADGYVAMPGGVGTLHEIAETWELMRIGGVQTQPFTCYGPLWETVIHALQGSPYLGEGYEGMLTISHSPDDVIENLTV
;
A
#
# COMPACT_ATOMS: atom_id res chain seq x y z
N MET A 1 9.48 12.58 9.28
CA MET A 1 9.58 11.13 8.94
C MET A 1 8.75 10.93 7.68
N LYS A 2 9.33 10.30 6.65
CA LYS A 2 8.59 10.00 5.41
C LYS A 2 7.56 8.89 5.65
N ILE A 3 6.43 8.97 4.95
CA ILE A 3 5.30 8.04 5.08
C ILE A 3 5.22 7.16 3.83
N ILE A 4 5.21 5.84 4.01
CA ILE A 4 4.96 4.89 2.93
C ILE A 4 3.55 4.32 3.09
N THR A 5 2.71 4.55 2.07
CA THR A 5 1.38 3.94 2.00
C THR A 5 1.49 2.53 1.44
N VAL A 6 0.87 1.56 2.14
CA VAL A 6 0.87 0.16 1.70
C VAL A 6 -0.56 -0.32 1.46
N TYR A 7 -0.80 -0.76 0.23
CA TYR A 7 -2.04 -1.37 -0.24
C TYR A 7 -1.93 -2.90 -0.25
N GLY A 8 -3.04 -3.61 -0.14
CA GLY A 8 -3.02 -5.06 -0.25
C GLY A 8 -4.30 -5.76 0.21
N SER A 9 -4.33 -7.08 0.07
CA SER A 9 -5.49 -7.92 0.34
C SER A 9 -5.90 -7.91 1.81
N SER A 10 -7.21 -7.82 2.07
CA SER A 10 -7.79 -8.08 3.39
C SER A 10 -8.00 -9.57 3.71
N LYS A 11 -7.70 -10.49 2.75
CA LYS A 11 -8.06 -11.91 2.85
C LYS A 11 -6.97 -12.80 3.41
N VAL A 12 -5.71 -12.40 3.31
CA VAL A 12 -4.58 -13.19 3.82
C VAL A 12 -4.61 -13.30 5.35
N ARG A 13 -4.08 -14.38 5.88
CA ARG A 13 -4.09 -14.70 7.31
C ARG A 13 -2.69 -15.07 7.81
N PRO A 14 -2.41 -14.96 9.11
CA PRO A 14 -1.16 -15.48 9.69
C PRO A 14 -0.87 -16.90 9.24
N GLY A 15 0.35 -17.14 8.72
CA GLY A 15 0.80 -18.39 8.12
C GLY A 15 0.70 -18.45 6.60
N ASP A 16 -0.07 -17.57 5.95
CA ASP A 16 -0.05 -17.44 4.50
C ASP A 16 1.26 -16.77 4.05
N ALA A 17 1.81 -17.21 2.92
CA ALA A 17 3.06 -16.68 2.38
C ALA A 17 3.02 -15.16 2.19
N ASP A 18 1.92 -14.61 1.66
CA ASP A 18 1.76 -13.17 1.44
C ASP A 18 1.61 -12.40 2.75
N TYR A 19 1.01 -13.00 3.78
CA TYR A 19 0.95 -12.39 5.12
C TYR A 19 2.36 -12.27 5.71
N GLU A 20 3.12 -13.35 5.71
CA GLU A 20 4.49 -13.37 6.25
C GLU A 20 5.46 -12.48 5.47
N ALA A 21 5.32 -12.41 4.13
CA ALA A 21 6.04 -11.44 3.31
C ALA A 21 5.69 -10.00 3.70
N SER A 22 4.40 -9.72 3.93
CA SER A 22 3.92 -8.40 4.36
C SER A 22 4.47 -8.01 5.74
N VAL A 23 4.53 -8.92 6.70
CA VAL A 23 5.17 -8.66 8.00
C VAL A 23 6.64 -8.25 7.82
N LYS A 24 7.37 -8.96 6.95
CA LYS A 24 8.78 -8.63 6.67
C LYS A 24 8.92 -7.26 6.00
N VAL A 25 8.04 -6.93 5.04
CA VAL A 25 8.04 -5.61 4.39
C VAL A 25 7.77 -4.50 5.42
N GLY A 26 6.74 -4.65 6.27
CA GLY A 26 6.43 -3.69 7.33
C GLY A 26 7.62 -3.44 8.28
N ARG A 27 8.29 -4.52 8.71
CA ARG A 27 9.49 -4.46 9.54
C ARG A 27 10.61 -3.67 8.85
N LYS A 28 10.92 -4.00 7.60
CA LYS A 28 11.99 -3.33 6.84
C LYS A 28 11.71 -1.85 6.57
N LEU A 29 10.45 -1.49 6.31
CA LEU A 29 10.05 -0.08 6.19
C LEU A 29 10.33 0.69 7.48
N ALA A 30 9.98 0.14 8.64
CA ALA A 30 10.25 0.76 9.94
C ALA A 30 11.76 0.84 10.24
N GLU A 31 12.52 -0.22 9.98
CA GLU A 31 13.99 -0.25 10.12
C GLU A 31 14.68 0.77 9.21
N ALA A 32 14.13 1.05 8.03
CA ALA A 32 14.60 2.11 7.13
C ALA A 32 14.16 3.53 7.55
N GLY A 33 13.44 3.68 8.68
CA GLY A 33 13.05 4.97 9.24
C GLY A 33 11.75 5.55 8.64
N TYR A 34 10.96 4.77 7.93
CA TYR A 34 9.66 5.18 7.42
C TYR A 34 8.54 4.98 8.43
N ALA A 35 7.55 5.88 8.44
CA ALA A 35 6.23 5.56 8.96
C ALA A 35 5.47 4.73 7.93
N VAL A 36 4.67 3.77 8.37
CA VAL A 36 3.80 3.01 7.48
C VAL A 36 2.35 3.46 7.61
N MET A 37 1.67 3.63 6.48
CA MET A 37 0.25 3.96 6.43
C MET A 37 -0.50 2.85 5.72
N THR A 38 -1.55 2.33 6.35
CA THR A 38 -2.38 1.25 5.79
C THR A 38 -3.87 1.58 5.91
N GLY A 39 -4.70 0.77 5.28
CA GLY A 39 -6.15 0.85 5.44
C GLY A 39 -6.69 0.46 6.82
N GLY A 40 -5.84 0.10 7.77
CA GLY A 40 -6.16 -0.02 9.18
C GLY A 40 -6.88 -1.30 9.62
N TYR A 41 -7.29 -2.18 8.70
CA TYR A 41 -8.03 -3.40 9.06
C TYR A 41 -7.13 -4.64 9.08
N TYR A 42 -7.55 -5.75 8.48
CA TYR A 42 -6.91 -7.06 8.54
C TYR A 42 -6.16 -7.43 7.26
N GLY A 43 -5.58 -8.61 7.23
CA GLY A 43 -4.83 -9.13 6.11
C GLY A 43 -3.47 -8.46 5.94
N VAL A 44 -3.15 -8.01 4.73
CA VAL A 44 -1.91 -7.26 4.44
C VAL A 44 -1.79 -6.02 5.33
N MET A 45 -2.89 -5.28 5.55
CA MET A 45 -2.90 -4.09 6.39
C MET A 45 -2.42 -4.40 7.82
N GLU A 46 -2.95 -5.46 8.43
CA GLU A 46 -2.53 -5.94 9.74
C GLU A 46 -1.09 -6.44 9.73
N ALA A 47 -0.71 -7.23 8.73
CA ALA A 47 0.62 -7.83 8.62
C ALA A 47 1.72 -6.75 8.53
N ILE A 48 1.53 -5.73 7.68
CA ILE A 48 2.41 -4.56 7.57
C ILE A 48 2.46 -3.81 8.90
N SER A 49 1.31 -3.53 9.49
CA SER A 49 1.22 -2.82 10.78
C SER A 49 1.96 -3.58 11.88
N LYS A 50 1.78 -4.90 11.97
CA LYS A 50 2.48 -5.78 12.90
C LYS A 50 3.99 -5.72 12.73
N GLY A 51 4.48 -5.92 11.49
CA GLY A 51 5.91 -5.91 11.22
C GLY A 51 6.57 -4.57 11.56
N ALA A 52 5.90 -3.46 11.25
CA ALA A 52 6.39 -2.13 11.56
C ALA A 52 6.35 -1.83 13.08
N ASP A 53 5.28 -2.20 13.78
CA ASP A 53 5.16 -2.01 15.23
C ASP A 53 6.20 -2.81 16.02
N GLU A 54 6.40 -4.09 15.65
CA GLU A 54 7.43 -4.96 16.24
C GLU A 54 8.86 -4.41 16.07
N ALA A 55 9.12 -3.63 15.02
CA ALA A 55 10.39 -2.93 14.79
C ALA A 55 10.43 -1.53 15.43
N GLY A 56 9.43 -1.15 16.22
CA GLY A 56 9.35 0.16 16.88
C GLY A 56 8.93 1.31 15.95
N GLY A 57 8.47 1.03 14.74
CA GLY A 57 8.04 2.01 13.76
C GLY A 57 6.73 2.72 14.11
N HIS A 58 6.41 3.80 13.41
CA HIS A 58 5.13 4.51 13.51
C HIS A 58 4.13 3.95 12.51
N VAL A 59 2.93 3.59 12.98
CA VAL A 59 1.88 2.95 12.20
C VAL A 59 0.64 3.83 12.16
N ILE A 60 0.24 4.22 10.95
CA ILE A 60 -0.95 5.02 10.68
C ILE A 60 -2.02 4.11 10.06
N GLY A 61 -3.17 4.03 10.70
CA GLY A 61 -4.34 3.33 10.16
C GLY A 61 -5.38 4.32 9.64
N VAL A 62 -5.72 4.25 8.35
CA VAL A 62 -6.74 5.11 7.76
C VAL A 62 -7.99 4.27 7.49
N ILE A 63 -8.99 4.42 8.31
CA ILE A 63 -10.24 3.64 8.26
C ILE A 63 -11.40 4.44 7.66
N THR A 64 -12.50 3.77 7.40
CA THR A 64 -13.74 4.41 6.94
C THR A 64 -14.98 3.77 7.55
N ASP A 65 -15.93 4.61 7.91
CA ASP A 65 -17.25 4.17 8.40
C ASP A 65 -17.97 3.26 7.41
N GLN A 66 -17.85 3.51 6.11
CA GLN A 66 -18.45 2.67 5.07
C GLN A 66 -18.01 1.20 5.15
N ILE A 67 -16.73 0.95 5.40
CA ILE A 67 -16.19 -0.42 5.53
C ILE A 67 -16.41 -0.93 6.95
N GLY A 68 -16.00 -0.16 7.96
CA GLY A 68 -16.09 -0.56 9.36
C GLY A 68 -17.50 -0.96 9.77
N LYS A 69 -18.49 -0.11 9.50
CA LYS A 69 -19.90 -0.38 9.83
C LYS A 69 -20.51 -1.49 8.98
N ARG A 70 -20.20 -1.53 7.66
CA ARG A 70 -20.76 -2.55 6.76
C ARG A 70 -20.34 -3.97 7.13
N TYR A 71 -19.09 -4.14 7.54
CA TYR A 71 -18.49 -5.45 7.79
C TYR A 71 -18.24 -5.71 9.27
N ASN A 72 -18.64 -4.81 10.16
CA ASN A 72 -18.40 -4.85 11.60
C ASN A 72 -16.91 -5.10 11.91
N LEU A 73 -16.05 -4.25 11.34
CA LEU A 73 -14.61 -4.35 11.48
C LEU A 73 -14.07 -3.27 12.41
N GLU A 74 -13.20 -3.69 13.32
CA GLU A 74 -12.41 -2.80 14.16
C GLU A 74 -11.01 -2.60 13.58
N PRO A 75 -10.35 -1.48 13.87
CA PRO A 75 -8.95 -1.27 13.51
C PRO A 75 -8.05 -2.37 14.10
N ASN A 76 -6.98 -2.75 13.40
CA ASN A 76 -6.03 -3.72 13.94
C ASN A 76 -5.23 -3.15 15.13
N ALA A 77 -4.75 -4.02 16.00
CA ALA A 77 -4.16 -3.68 17.30
C ALA A 77 -2.78 -2.98 17.22
N TYR A 78 -2.16 -2.92 16.04
CA TYR A 78 -0.80 -2.39 15.86
C TYR A 78 -0.78 -0.91 15.46
N ILE A 79 -1.95 -0.27 15.29
CA ILE A 79 -2.08 1.13 14.89
C ILE A 79 -1.73 2.04 16.07
N LYS A 80 -0.86 3.02 15.82
CA LYS A 80 -0.49 4.07 16.78
C LYS A 80 -1.22 5.39 16.51
N GLU A 81 -1.53 5.66 15.25
CA GLU A 81 -2.27 6.84 14.84
C GLU A 81 -3.47 6.41 13.99
N LEU A 82 -4.68 6.76 14.41
CA LEU A 82 -5.91 6.42 13.72
C LEU A 82 -6.53 7.65 13.06
N VAL A 83 -6.76 7.53 11.75
CA VAL A 83 -7.49 8.53 10.96
C VAL A 83 -8.78 7.90 10.45
N ASN A 84 -9.93 8.53 10.68
CA ASN A 84 -11.23 8.01 10.25
C ASN A 84 -11.92 8.97 9.28
N TYR A 85 -12.42 8.41 8.19
CA TYR A 85 -13.25 9.08 7.20
C TYR A 85 -14.65 8.44 7.14
N THR A 86 -15.64 9.22 6.73
CA THR A 86 -16.97 8.68 6.46
C THR A 86 -16.97 7.89 5.15
N GLU A 87 -16.41 8.50 4.09
CA GLU A 87 -16.47 7.98 2.73
C GLU A 87 -15.14 7.29 2.32
N LEU A 88 -15.27 6.20 1.56
CA LEU A 88 -14.12 5.44 1.04
C LEU A 88 -13.22 6.29 0.14
N ARG A 89 -13.81 7.17 -0.66
CA ARG A 89 -13.10 8.04 -1.58
C ARG A 89 -12.16 9.02 -0.84
N ASP A 90 -12.68 9.66 0.21
CA ASP A 90 -11.90 10.64 0.98
C ASP A 90 -10.74 9.97 1.71
N ARG A 91 -10.97 8.76 2.23
CA ARG A 91 -9.93 7.90 2.81
C ARG A 91 -8.81 7.60 1.81
N LEU A 92 -9.17 7.13 0.61
CA LEU A 92 -8.19 6.79 -0.42
C LEU A 92 -7.39 8.02 -0.84
N LEU A 93 -8.06 9.14 -1.09
CA LEU A 93 -7.42 10.39 -1.48
C LEU A 93 -6.43 10.87 -0.39
N TYR A 94 -6.79 10.77 0.88
CA TYR A 94 -5.88 11.08 1.99
C TYR A 94 -4.63 10.19 1.96
N MET A 95 -4.81 8.86 1.78
CA MET A 95 -3.70 7.91 1.72
C MET A 95 -2.76 8.19 0.55
N VAL A 96 -3.30 8.64 -0.59
CA VAL A 96 -2.49 9.03 -1.75
C VAL A 96 -1.76 10.35 -1.51
N GLN A 97 -2.45 11.37 -0.99
CA GLN A 97 -1.89 12.72 -0.84
C GLN A 97 -0.83 12.84 0.27
N LYS A 98 -0.88 11.99 1.29
CA LYS A 98 0.01 12.05 2.46
C LYS A 98 1.26 11.18 2.33
N ALA A 99 1.34 10.36 1.30
CA ALA A 99 2.45 9.45 1.10
C ALA A 99 3.66 10.10 0.44
N ASP A 100 4.84 9.70 0.88
CA ASP A 100 6.14 9.96 0.24
C ASP A 100 6.59 8.77 -0.62
N GLY A 101 5.78 7.71 -0.70
CA GLY A 101 6.00 6.52 -1.51
C GLY A 101 4.90 5.49 -1.30
N TYR A 102 4.82 4.52 -2.22
CA TYR A 102 3.74 3.54 -2.25
C TYR A 102 4.27 2.12 -2.43
N VAL A 103 3.60 1.18 -1.78
CA VAL A 103 3.82 -0.26 -1.96
C VAL A 103 2.47 -0.93 -2.19
N ALA A 104 2.34 -1.71 -3.26
CA ALA A 104 1.18 -2.57 -3.47
C ALA A 104 1.58 -4.04 -3.26
N MET A 105 1.18 -4.62 -2.14
CA MET A 105 1.28 -6.05 -1.87
C MET A 105 0.21 -6.82 -2.66
N PRO A 106 0.30 -8.15 -2.79
CA PRO A 106 -0.72 -8.93 -3.48
C PRO A 106 -2.13 -8.64 -2.97
N GLY A 107 -3.07 -8.46 -3.89
CA GLY A 107 -4.43 -8.07 -3.54
C GLY A 107 -5.44 -8.24 -4.67
N GLY A 108 -6.68 -7.89 -4.39
CA GLY A 108 -7.79 -7.99 -5.34
C GLY A 108 -8.16 -6.66 -5.99
N VAL A 109 -9.44 -6.55 -6.37
CA VAL A 109 -9.98 -5.36 -7.06
C VAL A 109 -9.82 -4.07 -6.25
N GLY A 110 -9.93 -4.13 -4.90
CA GLY A 110 -9.69 -2.97 -4.04
C GLY A 110 -8.27 -2.45 -4.17
N THR A 111 -7.28 -3.36 -4.13
CA THR A 111 -5.87 -3.00 -4.30
C THR A 111 -5.57 -2.51 -5.72
N LEU A 112 -6.20 -3.12 -6.75
CA LEU A 112 -6.10 -2.62 -8.13
C LEU A 112 -6.65 -1.19 -8.26
N HIS A 113 -7.76 -0.89 -7.60
CA HIS A 113 -8.33 0.47 -7.55
C HIS A 113 -7.34 1.45 -6.91
N GLU A 114 -6.73 1.07 -5.78
CA GLU A 114 -5.72 1.90 -5.10
C GLU A 114 -4.48 2.14 -5.99
N ILE A 115 -4.01 1.12 -6.71
CA ILE A 115 -2.92 1.26 -7.68
C ILE A 115 -3.32 2.23 -8.81
N ALA A 116 -4.46 1.99 -9.44
CA ALA A 116 -4.92 2.77 -10.59
C ALA A 116 -5.15 4.25 -10.23
N GLU A 117 -5.80 4.52 -9.10
CA GLU A 117 -6.04 5.89 -8.60
C GLU A 117 -4.71 6.61 -8.33
N THR A 118 -3.78 5.97 -7.62
CA THR A 118 -2.48 6.56 -7.30
C THR A 118 -1.67 6.83 -8.57
N TRP A 119 -1.61 5.85 -9.47
CA TRP A 119 -0.87 5.93 -10.72
C TRP A 119 -1.39 7.04 -11.62
N GLU A 120 -2.72 7.12 -11.78
CA GLU A 120 -3.35 8.18 -12.57
C GLU A 120 -3.17 9.56 -11.96
N LEU A 121 -3.33 9.71 -10.64
CA LEU A 121 -3.11 10.99 -9.97
C LEU A 121 -1.67 11.48 -10.09
N MET A 122 -0.68 10.60 -10.05
CA MET A 122 0.72 10.96 -10.32
C MET A 122 0.90 11.42 -11.77
N ARG A 123 0.34 10.67 -12.73
CA ARG A 123 0.46 11.00 -14.18
C ARG A 123 -0.11 12.38 -14.53
N ILE A 124 -1.29 12.70 -14.00
CA ILE A 124 -1.96 14.00 -14.32
C ILE A 124 -1.47 15.16 -13.46
N GLY A 125 -0.50 14.92 -12.55
CA GLY A 125 0.00 15.97 -11.62
C GLY A 125 -0.98 16.31 -10.49
N GLY A 126 -1.95 15.46 -10.22
CA GLY A 126 -2.88 15.59 -9.08
C GLY A 126 -2.20 15.38 -7.73
N VAL A 127 -1.10 14.61 -7.73
CA VAL A 127 -0.14 14.48 -6.64
C VAL A 127 1.28 14.48 -7.20
N GLN A 128 2.26 14.71 -6.34
CA GLN A 128 3.66 14.61 -6.74
C GLN A 128 4.00 13.16 -7.09
N THR A 129 4.78 12.95 -8.15
CA THR A 129 5.31 11.62 -8.47
C THR A 129 6.25 11.17 -7.37
N GLN A 130 5.95 10.03 -6.78
CA GLN A 130 6.69 9.38 -5.69
C GLN A 130 7.08 7.96 -6.10
N PRO A 131 8.12 7.35 -5.49
CA PRO A 131 8.44 5.95 -5.72
C PRO A 131 7.23 5.05 -5.46
N PHE A 132 6.91 4.16 -6.40
CA PHE A 132 5.82 3.22 -6.26
C PHE A 132 6.25 1.82 -6.74
N THR A 133 6.26 0.86 -5.83
CA THR A 133 6.62 -0.53 -6.15
C THR A 133 5.45 -1.48 -5.91
N CYS A 134 5.27 -2.43 -6.82
CA CYS A 134 4.25 -3.47 -6.76
C CYS A 134 4.91 -4.84 -6.52
N TYR A 135 4.47 -5.55 -5.50
CA TYR A 135 5.11 -6.78 -5.04
C TYR A 135 4.50 -8.03 -5.68
N GLY A 136 5.36 -8.83 -6.30
CA GLY A 136 5.05 -10.18 -6.72
C GLY A 136 4.48 -10.34 -8.13
N PRO A 137 4.34 -11.60 -8.58
CA PRO A 137 4.04 -11.92 -9.98
C PRO A 137 2.63 -11.51 -10.44
N LEU A 138 1.69 -11.36 -9.51
CA LEU A 138 0.35 -10.89 -9.86
C LEU A 138 0.41 -9.49 -10.49
N TRP A 139 1.05 -8.56 -9.78
CA TRP A 139 1.15 -7.17 -10.25
C TRP A 139 2.08 -7.03 -11.44
N GLU A 140 3.17 -7.79 -11.48
CA GLU A 140 4.02 -7.87 -12.67
C GLU A 140 3.21 -8.20 -13.92
N THR A 141 2.36 -9.25 -13.86
CA THR A 141 1.49 -9.64 -14.97
C THR A 141 0.50 -8.55 -15.35
N VAL A 142 -0.19 -7.95 -14.38
CA VAL A 142 -1.22 -6.93 -14.62
C VAL A 142 -0.61 -5.66 -15.21
N ILE A 143 0.50 -5.18 -14.63
CA ILE A 143 1.16 -3.96 -15.06
C ILE A 143 1.77 -4.12 -16.45
N HIS A 144 2.45 -5.23 -16.73
CA HIS A 144 3.00 -5.51 -18.06
C HIS A 144 1.89 -5.64 -19.13
N ALA A 145 0.75 -6.23 -18.78
CA ALA A 145 -0.38 -6.30 -19.71
C ALA A 145 -0.93 -4.91 -20.05
N LEU A 146 -1.00 -3.99 -19.08
CA LEU A 146 -1.41 -2.59 -19.32
C LEU A 146 -0.35 -1.83 -20.12
N GLN A 147 0.93 -1.95 -19.78
CA GLN A 147 2.04 -1.30 -20.47
C GLN A 147 2.18 -1.77 -21.92
N GLY A 148 1.87 -3.03 -22.21
CA GLY A 148 1.82 -3.56 -23.57
C GLY A 148 0.55 -3.21 -24.36
N SER A 149 -0.41 -2.53 -23.73
CA SER A 149 -1.68 -2.16 -24.35
C SER A 149 -1.59 -0.83 -25.11
N PRO A 150 -2.20 -0.71 -26.29
CA PRO A 150 -2.28 0.57 -27.01
C PRO A 150 -3.16 1.61 -26.31
N TYR A 151 -3.84 1.23 -25.23
CA TYR A 151 -4.75 2.10 -24.49
C TYR A 151 -4.14 2.78 -23.25
N LEU A 152 -2.92 2.42 -22.85
CA LEU A 152 -2.32 3.03 -21.66
C LEU A 152 -2.01 4.53 -21.84
N GLY A 153 -1.70 4.96 -23.07
CA GLY A 153 -1.32 6.34 -23.34
C GLY A 153 0.11 6.67 -22.88
N GLU A 154 0.48 7.95 -22.99
CA GLU A 154 1.82 8.45 -22.63
C GLU A 154 1.87 8.92 -21.17
N GLY A 155 3.06 8.96 -20.59
CA GLY A 155 3.32 9.54 -19.27
C GLY A 155 3.20 8.58 -18.10
N TYR A 156 3.04 7.28 -18.34
CA TYR A 156 3.03 6.23 -17.31
C TYR A 156 4.37 5.50 -17.15
N GLU A 157 5.30 5.76 -18.07
CA GLU A 157 6.57 5.04 -18.14
C GLU A 157 7.41 5.25 -16.89
N GLY A 158 7.92 4.17 -16.33
CA GLY A 158 8.83 4.19 -15.17
C GLY A 158 8.22 4.60 -13.85
N MET A 159 6.90 4.89 -13.78
CA MET A 159 6.26 5.29 -12.53
C MET A 159 6.06 4.13 -11.55
N LEU A 160 5.91 2.91 -12.07
CA LEU A 160 5.76 1.70 -11.26
C LEU A 160 6.97 0.79 -11.45
N THR A 161 7.48 0.26 -10.34
CA THR A 161 8.51 -0.78 -10.30
C THR A 161 7.92 -2.10 -9.79
N ILE A 162 8.60 -3.21 -10.07
CA ILE A 162 8.21 -4.52 -9.55
C ILE A 162 9.25 -4.98 -8.53
N SER A 163 8.78 -5.51 -7.42
CA SER A 163 9.59 -6.12 -6.36
C SER A 163 9.23 -7.59 -6.19
N HIS A 164 10.22 -8.43 -5.96
CA HIS A 164 10.04 -9.86 -5.71
C HIS A 164 10.49 -10.29 -4.31
N SER A 165 11.14 -9.39 -3.58
CA SER A 165 11.56 -9.60 -2.20
C SER A 165 11.30 -8.37 -1.33
N PRO A 166 11.25 -8.51 0.01
CA PRO A 166 11.16 -7.36 0.91
C PRO A 166 12.35 -6.40 0.80
N ASP A 167 13.53 -6.87 0.37
CA ASP A 167 14.71 -6.03 0.15
C ASP A 167 14.52 -5.15 -1.09
N ASP A 168 14.03 -5.72 -2.19
CA ASP A 168 13.73 -4.97 -3.42
C ASP A 168 12.73 -3.84 -3.16
N VAL A 169 11.76 -4.05 -2.24
CA VAL A 169 10.80 -2.99 -1.85
C VAL A 169 11.54 -1.78 -1.31
N ILE A 170 12.51 -1.97 -0.43
CA ILE A 170 13.27 -0.86 0.17
C ILE A 170 14.16 -0.20 -0.88
N GLU A 171 14.84 -0.98 -1.70
CA GLU A 171 15.68 -0.46 -2.79
C GLU A 171 14.88 0.42 -3.75
N ASN A 172 13.70 -0.04 -4.17
CA ASN A 172 12.81 0.70 -5.08
C ASN A 172 12.20 1.98 -4.49
N LEU A 173 12.19 2.11 -3.16
CA LEU A 173 11.69 3.33 -2.47
C LEU A 173 12.79 4.36 -2.22
N THR A 174 14.06 3.99 -2.34
CA THR A 174 15.21 4.86 -2.02
C THR A 174 15.80 5.58 -3.22
N VAL A 175 15.21 5.43 -4.39
CA VAL A 175 15.67 6.05 -5.65
C VAL A 175 15.36 7.53 -5.74
#